data_e4e327b00c8b1194c5356b19ee16e93a
#
_entry.id   e4e327b00c8b1194c5356b19ee16e93a
#
_cell.length_a   1.000
_cell.length_b   1.000
_cell.length_c   1.000
_cell.angle_alpha   90.00
_cell.angle_beta   90.00
_cell.angle_gamma   90.00
#
_symmetry.space_group_name_H-M   'P 1'
#
loop_
_entity.id
_entity.type
_entity.pdbx_description
1 polymer ?
#
loop_
_entity_poly.entity_id
_entity_poly.type
_entity_poly.pdbx_seq_one_letter_code
_entity_poly.pdbx_strand_id
1 'polypeptide(L)'
;SINMIRELYDECPSARILLMSGMESATVRHRIQSALPVEVERQVLVYFGNIESIEELQRLNIESAIEVYVLGDEERYGRDAKNIAIVHLVSTLRGKCYDGKMMPVYVQFDSIPSYSNIQKMNLPPEVFCIEGKPNIFFRPFNLHENLARQLWSLYGADCERRYDPLDYRPISITQQPDGSWSATSQDYVHLVIVGFNRVGRSLLLEALRICHYANYDDRLPADERIRTRITLVDREMEAQKDYFKAQFPYIESQIDDIEVEYCHDDICSTAMRTRLQQWAQNKHCMLTVAICVHDPDLSLSLGLNLPHEVYQYQCRVLIRQEFNNDLSSMVDDEKGRYRYVKVLSLIHISEPTRQAEIS
;
A
#
# COMPACT_ATOMS: atom_id res chain seq x y z
N SER A 1 9.47 -9.97 -3.59
CA SER A 1 9.37 -11.43 -3.92
C SER A 1 9.88 -12.34 -2.81
N ILE A 2 11.00 -12.04 -2.14
CA ILE A 2 11.59 -12.92 -1.09
C ILE A 2 10.64 -13.13 0.09
N ASN A 3 9.96 -12.09 0.51
CA ASN A 3 9.02 -12.21 1.65
C ASN A 3 7.74 -12.92 1.29
N MET A 4 7.26 -12.75 0.07
CA MET A 4 6.16 -13.54 -0.45
C MET A 4 6.49 -15.04 -0.40
N ILE A 5 7.75 -15.43 -0.65
CA ILE A 5 8.20 -16.81 -0.48
C ILE A 5 8.03 -17.26 0.97
N ARG A 6 8.38 -16.40 1.95
CA ARG A 6 8.20 -16.71 3.37
C ARG A 6 6.72 -16.89 3.72
N GLU A 7 5.88 -15.95 3.30
CA GLU A 7 4.43 -16.00 3.55
C GLU A 7 3.79 -17.25 2.94
N LEU A 8 4.12 -17.58 1.68
CA LEU A 8 3.65 -18.81 1.05
C LEU A 8 4.10 -20.08 1.79
N TYR A 9 5.31 -20.08 2.34
CA TYR A 9 5.80 -21.18 3.15
C TYR A 9 5.05 -21.26 4.50
N ASP A 10 4.81 -20.12 5.15
CA ASP A 10 4.10 -20.07 6.44
C ASP A 10 2.64 -20.55 6.29
N GLU A 11 1.99 -20.24 5.16
CA GLU A 11 0.65 -20.75 4.84
C GLU A 11 0.64 -22.25 4.51
N CYS A 12 1.61 -22.74 3.78
CA CYS A 12 1.69 -24.12 3.35
C CYS A 12 3.14 -24.66 3.35
N PRO A 13 3.68 -25.07 4.51
CA PRO A 13 5.08 -25.52 4.64
C PRO A 13 5.45 -26.74 3.76
N SER A 14 4.46 -27.49 3.30
CA SER A 14 4.65 -28.64 2.41
C SER A 14 4.65 -28.30 0.92
N ALA A 15 4.24 -27.08 0.54
CA ALA A 15 4.21 -26.67 -0.86
C ALA A 15 5.61 -26.43 -1.40
N ARG A 16 5.82 -26.82 -2.65
CA ARG A 16 7.04 -26.48 -3.39
C ARG A 16 6.81 -25.16 -4.11
N ILE A 17 7.73 -24.22 -3.92
CA ILE A 17 7.70 -22.91 -4.55
C ILE A 17 8.67 -22.94 -5.72
N LEU A 18 8.17 -22.72 -6.93
CA LEU A 18 8.99 -22.62 -8.13
C LEU A 18 9.10 -21.16 -8.52
N LEU A 19 10.31 -20.61 -8.47
CA LEU A 19 10.62 -19.23 -8.82
C LEU A 19 11.29 -19.17 -10.18
N MET A 20 10.59 -18.64 -11.18
CA MET A 20 11.16 -18.37 -12.48
C MET A 20 11.64 -16.92 -12.57
N SER A 21 12.85 -16.71 -13.04
CA SER A 21 13.44 -15.39 -13.18
C SER A 21 14.31 -15.29 -14.45
N GLY A 22 14.31 -14.10 -15.07
CA GLY A 22 15.27 -13.75 -16.13
C GLY A 22 16.65 -13.37 -15.59
N MET A 23 16.86 -13.40 -14.28
CA MET A 23 18.16 -13.20 -13.63
C MET A 23 18.86 -14.54 -13.46
N GLU A 24 20.20 -14.53 -13.49
CA GLU A 24 21.01 -15.72 -13.28
C GLU A 24 20.66 -16.43 -11.96
N SER A 25 20.46 -17.76 -12.03
CA SER A 25 20.01 -18.57 -10.90
C SER A 25 20.91 -18.47 -9.68
N ALA A 26 22.23 -18.33 -9.87
CA ALA A 26 23.18 -18.18 -8.77
C ALA A 26 22.94 -16.90 -7.97
N THR A 27 22.67 -15.79 -8.65
CA THR A 27 22.37 -14.51 -8.03
C THR A 27 21.06 -14.57 -7.24
N VAL A 28 20.02 -15.16 -7.82
CA VAL A 28 18.72 -15.31 -7.16
C VAL A 28 18.83 -16.23 -5.93
N ARG A 29 19.52 -17.36 -6.07
CA ARG A 29 19.77 -18.28 -4.94
C ARG A 29 20.53 -17.62 -3.81
N HIS A 30 21.58 -16.87 -4.12
CA HIS A 30 22.34 -16.14 -3.09
C HIS A 30 21.46 -15.15 -2.31
N ARG A 31 20.57 -14.42 -3.00
CA ARG A 31 19.61 -13.53 -2.34
C ARG A 31 18.63 -14.29 -1.44
N ILE A 32 18.15 -15.45 -1.88
CA ILE A 32 17.25 -16.30 -1.09
C ILE A 32 17.99 -16.81 0.16
N GLN A 33 19.18 -17.33 0.02
CA GLN A 33 20.01 -17.88 1.10
C GLN A 33 20.39 -16.84 2.15
N SER A 34 20.62 -15.59 1.73
CA SER A 34 20.96 -14.51 2.66
C SER A 34 19.75 -13.93 3.42
N ALA A 35 18.53 -14.18 2.92
CA ALA A 35 17.33 -13.52 3.44
C ALA A 35 16.31 -14.48 4.06
N LEU A 36 16.37 -15.78 3.78
CA LEU A 36 15.40 -16.76 4.26
C LEU A 36 16.04 -17.85 5.10
N PRO A 37 15.29 -18.42 6.09
CA PRO A 37 15.71 -19.61 6.81
C PRO A 37 15.94 -20.82 5.89
N VAL A 38 16.83 -21.71 6.29
CA VAL A 38 17.21 -22.92 5.52
C VAL A 38 16.01 -23.82 5.20
N GLU A 39 15.05 -23.88 6.11
CA GLU A 39 13.83 -24.67 5.94
C GLU A 39 12.99 -24.16 4.76
N VAL A 40 12.88 -22.85 4.62
CA VAL A 40 12.16 -22.19 3.52
C VAL A 40 12.93 -22.35 2.21
N GLU A 41 14.26 -22.12 2.25
CA GLU A 41 15.11 -22.26 1.07
C GLU A 41 14.96 -23.64 0.40
N ARG A 42 14.87 -24.70 1.19
CA ARG A 42 14.72 -26.08 0.68
C ARG A 42 13.46 -26.34 -0.12
N GLN A 43 12.43 -25.50 0.08
CA GLN A 43 11.17 -25.60 -0.68
C GLN A 43 11.19 -24.80 -1.97
N VAL A 44 12.24 -23.97 -2.19
CA VAL A 44 12.32 -23.06 -3.34
C VAL A 44 13.19 -23.66 -4.45
N LEU A 45 12.61 -23.83 -5.62
CA LEU A 45 13.30 -24.19 -6.85
C LEU A 45 13.45 -22.96 -7.73
N VAL A 46 14.70 -22.55 -8.00
CA VAL A 46 14.99 -21.39 -8.86
C VAL A 46 15.27 -21.86 -10.28
N TYR A 47 14.49 -21.39 -11.23
CA TYR A 47 14.64 -21.62 -12.66
C TYR A 47 15.02 -20.32 -13.37
N PHE A 48 16.11 -20.36 -14.14
CA PHE A 48 16.52 -19.29 -15.04
C PHE A 48 15.92 -19.50 -16.42
N GLY A 49 15.14 -18.52 -16.92
CA GLY A 49 14.53 -18.64 -18.22
C GLY A 49 13.77 -17.39 -18.64
N ASN A 50 13.25 -17.41 -19.85
CA ASN A 50 12.45 -16.33 -20.39
C ASN A 50 10.97 -16.51 -19.97
N ILE A 51 10.51 -15.66 -19.06
CA ILE A 51 9.13 -15.67 -18.54
C ILE A 51 8.07 -15.37 -19.62
N GLU A 52 8.46 -14.82 -20.77
CA GLU A 52 7.60 -14.54 -21.92
C GLU A 52 7.57 -15.70 -22.95
N SER A 53 8.26 -16.82 -22.67
CA SER A 53 8.30 -17.99 -23.56
C SER A 53 7.33 -19.08 -23.11
N ILE A 54 6.41 -19.45 -23.99
CA ILE A 54 5.44 -20.51 -23.74
C ILE A 54 6.13 -21.88 -23.54
N GLU A 55 7.24 -22.16 -24.27
CA GLU A 55 8.00 -23.37 -24.16
C GLU A 55 8.70 -23.51 -22.81
N GLU A 56 9.21 -22.38 -22.28
CA GLU A 56 9.85 -22.33 -20.97
C GLU A 56 8.81 -22.54 -19.85
N LEU A 57 7.66 -21.88 -19.94
CA LEU A 57 6.56 -22.05 -19.00
C LEU A 57 6.01 -23.50 -19.02
N GLN A 58 5.92 -24.11 -20.19
CA GLN A 58 5.49 -25.50 -20.33
C GLN A 58 6.49 -26.49 -19.72
N ARG A 59 7.80 -26.23 -19.82
CA ARG A 59 8.84 -27.05 -19.16
C ARG A 59 8.73 -27.05 -17.64
N LEU A 60 8.18 -25.97 -17.07
CA LEU A 60 7.92 -25.85 -15.64
C LEU A 60 6.63 -26.55 -15.19
N ASN A 61 5.86 -27.10 -16.14
CA ASN A 61 4.57 -27.73 -15.89
C ASN A 61 3.58 -26.77 -15.16
N ILE A 62 3.59 -25.50 -15.59
CA ILE A 62 2.83 -24.43 -14.91
C ILE A 62 1.32 -24.68 -14.92
N GLU A 63 0.85 -25.46 -15.91
CA GLU A 63 -0.54 -25.88 -16.02
C GLU A 63 -1.03 -26.76 -14.86
N SER A 64 -0.10 -27.37 -14.13
CA SER A 64 -0.38 -28.21 -12.95
C SER A 64 -0.19 -27.46 -11.62
N ALA A 65 0.15 -26.17 -11.66
CA ALA A 65 0.32 -25.38 -10.46
C ALA A 65 -1.02 -25.24 -9.69
N ILE A 66 -0.92 -25.17 -8.37
CA ILE A 66 -2.08 -24.88 -7.50
C ILE A 66 -2.49 -23.40 -7.69
N GLU A 67 -1.52 -22.51 -7.76
CA GLU A 67 -1.67 -21.07 -7.98
C GLU A 67 -0.43 -20.50 -8.64
N VAL A 68 -0.57 -19.34 -9.28
CA VAL A 68 0.51 -18.65 -10.00
C VAL A 68 0.55 -17.18 -9.59
N TYR A 69 1.74 -16.67 -9.34
CA TYR A 69 2.00 -15.26 -9.05
C TYR A 69 2.84 -14.65 -10.16
N VAL A 70 2.26 -13.70 -10.89
CA VAL A 70 2.95 -12.93 -11.94
C VAL A 70 3.37 -11.59 -11.34
N LEU A 71 4.65 -11.49 -10.99
CA LEU A 71 5.24 -10.32 -10.36
C LEU A 71 5.97 -9.48 -11.41
N GLY A 72 5.96 -8.18 -11.25
CA GLY A 72 6.70 -7.28 -12.11
C GLY A 72 8.16 -7.14 -11.70
N ASP A 73 9.01 -6.82 -12.67
CA ASP A 73 10.39 -6.40 -12.44
C ASP A 73 10.42 -4.88 -12.22
N GLU A 74 10.98 -4.39 -11.10
CA GLU A 74 10.91 -2.97 -10.70
C GLU A 74 11.60 -2.01 -11.67
N GLU A 75 12.55 -2.49 -12.46
CA GLU A 75 13.39 -1.65 -13.31
C GLU A 75 12.88 -1.47 -14.75
N ARG A 76 11.75 -2.09 -15.16
CA ARG A 76 11.34 -2.10 -16.57
C ARG A 76 10.05 -1.34 -16.86
N TYR A 77 10.10 -0.50 -17.91
CA TYR A 77 8.89 0.09 -18.50
C TYR A 77 7.98 -0.99 -19.13
N GLY A 78 6.67 -0.77 -19.09
CA GLY A 78 5.70 -1.67 -19.73
C GLY A 78 5.43 -2.96 -18.96
N ARG A 79 5.73 -2.99 -17.68
CA ARG A 79 5.58 -4.13 -16.78
C ARG A 79 4.15 -4.70 -16.77
N ASP A 80 3.15 -3.84 -16.62
CA ASP A 80 1.75 -4.26 -16.53
C ASP A 80 1.29 -4.97 -17.81
N ALA A 81 1.68 -4.46 -18.99
CA ALA A 81 1.38 -5.10 -20.26
C ALA A 81 2.06 -6.48 -20.40
N LYS A 82 3.30 -6.60 -19.95
CA LYS A 82 4.02 -7.88 -19.93
C LYS A 82 3.37 -8.87 -18.99
N ASN A 83 2.98 -8.43 -17.79
CA ASN A 83 2.29 -9.28 -16.84
C ASN A 83 0.98 -9.83 -17.43
N ILE A 84 0.21 -9.01 -18.14
CA ILE A 84 -1.01 -9.46 -18.85
C ILE A 84 -0.64 -10.49 -19.93
N ALA A 85 0.41 -10.26 -20.72
CA ALA A 85 0.85 -11.21 -21.74
C ALA A 85 1.23 -12.58 -21.12
N ILE A 86 1.92 -12.58 -19.99
CA ILE A 86 2.26 -13.82 -19.26
C ILE A 86 0.97 -14.52 -18.79
N VAL A 87 -0.01 -13.80 -18.28
CA VAL A 87 -1.29 -14.39 -17.91
C VAL A 87 -1.98 -15.09 -19.07
N HIS A 88 -1.93 -14.50 -20.28
CA HIS A 88 -2.45 -15.15 -21.48
C HIS A 88 -1.72 -16.46 -21.81
N LEU A 89 -0.39 -16.49 -21.66
CA LEU A 89 0.39 -17.72 -21.86
C LEU A 89 0.01 -18.80 -20.83
N VAL A 90 -0.10 -18.41 -19.55
CA VAL A 90 -0.53 -19.29 -18.46
C VAL A 90 -1.94 -19.85 -18.73
N SER A 91 -2.88 -18.99 -19.11
CA SER A 91 -4.23 -19.41 -19.48
C SER A 91 -4.24 -20.37 -20.66
N THR A 92 -3.42 -20.11 -21.68
CA THR A 92 -3.30 -20.98 -22.85
C THR A 92 -2.77 -22.37 -22.49
N LEU A 93 -1.77 -22.46 -21.63
CA LEU A 93 -1.23 -23.73 -21.15
C LEU A 93 -2.24 -24.48 -20.29
N ARG A 94 -2.86 -23.81 -19.31
CA ARG A 94 -3.87 -24.37 -18.42
C ARG A 94 -5.07 -24.92 -19.21
N GLY A 95 -5.46 -24.27 -20.29
CA GLY A 95 -6.56 -24.72 -21.15
C GLY A 95 -6.31 -26.07 -21.81
N LYS A 96 -5.05 -26.43 -22.07
CA LYS A 96 -4.70 -27.74 -22.65
C LYS A 96 -4.92 -28.90 -21.67
N CYS A 97 -4.83 -28.64 -20.36
CA CYS A 97 -4.90 -29.62 -19.29
C CYS A 97 -6.06 -29.35 -18.31
N TYR A 98 -7.11 -28.67 -18.77
CA TYR A 98 -8.20 -28.23 -17.91
C TYR A 98 -8.97 -29.40 -17.28
N ASP A 99 -8.96 -29.44 -15.94
CA ASP A 99 -9.60 -30.46 -15.11
C ASP A 99 -10.95 -30.06 -14.51
N GLY A 100 -11.52 -28.94 -14.98
CA GLY A 100 -12.75 -28.37 -14.46
C GLY A 100 -12.57 -27.38 -13.30
N LYS A 101 -11.33 -27.16 -12.82
CA LYS A 101 -11.01 -26.22 -11.76
C LYS A 101 -10.25 -25.02 -12.30
N MET A 102 -10.72 -23.82 -11.97
CA MET A 102 -9.98 -22.59 -12.27
C MET A 102 -8.75 -22.49 -11.37
N MET A 103 -7.60 -22.14 -11.98
CA MET A 103 -6.36 -21.91 -11.28
C MET A 103 -6.26 -20.42 -10.89
N PRO A 104 -6.06 -20.07 -9.62
CA PRO A 104 -5.81 -18.69 -9.21
C PRO A 104 -4.51 -18.16 -9.84
N VAL A 105 -4.60 -16.99 -10.47
CA VAL A 105 -3.45 -16.27 -11.04
C VAL A 105 -3.44 -14.86 -10.50
N TYR A 106 -2.54 -14.59 -9.56
CA TYR A 106 -2.34 -13.29 -8.94
C TYR A 106 -1.39 -12.47 -9.80
N VAL A 107 -1.79 -11.26 -10.16
CA VAL A 107 -1.05 -10.43 -11.10
C VAL A 107 -0.77 -9.06 -10.51
N GLN A 108 0.50 -8.75 -10.36
CA GLN A 108 0.92 -7.45 -9.86
C GLN A 108 0.78 -6.39 -10.95
N PHE A 109 0.09 -5.31 -10.60
CA PHE A 109 0.06 -4.07 -11.35
C PHE A 109 0.84 -2.99 -10.61
N ASP A 110 1.66 -2.25 -11.33
CA ASP A 110 2.47 -1.18 -10.77
C ASP A 110 1.83 0.19 -11.02
N SER A 111 1.19 0.35 -12.18
CA SER A 111 0.48 1.57 -12.55
C SER A 111 -0.90 1.60 -11.90
N ILE A 112 -1.14 2.57 -10.99
CA ILE A 112 -2.46 2.80 -10.39
C ILE A 112 -3.54 3.00 -11.46
N PRO A 113 -3.31 3.79 -12.55
CA PRO A 113 -4.31 3.93 -13.62
C PRO A 113 -4.63 2.62 -14.33
N SER A 114 -3.61 1.80 -14.64
CA SER A 114 -3.84 0.49 -15.27
C SER A 114 -4.67 -0.41 -14.38
N TYR A 115 -4.34 -0.45 -13.09
CA TYR A 115 -5.06 -1.20 -12.09
C TYR A 115 -6.50 -0.70 -11.92
N SER A 116 -6.69 0.62 -11.77
CA SER A 116 -8.01 1.24 -11.64
C SER A 116 -8.89 1.01 -12.89
N ASN A 117 -8.30 1.04 -14.09
CA ASN A 117 -9.03 0.74 -15.31
C ASN A 117 -9.51 -0.71 -15.34
N ILE A 118 -8.69 -1.66 -14.93
CA ILE A 118 -9.07 -3.07 -14.81
C ILE A 118 -10.20 -3.24 -13.80
N GLN A 119 -10.12 -2.57 -12.64
CA GLN A 119 -11.21 -2.59 -11.66
C GLN A 119 -12.52 -1.99 -12.21
N LYS A 120 -12.44 -0.85 -12.94
CA LYS A 120 -13.61 -0.20 -13.54
C LYS A 120 -14.26 -1.02 -14.66
N MET A 121 -13.48 -1.78 -15.40
CA MET A 121 -13.99 -2.68 -16.44
C MET A 121 -14.87 -3.77 -15.87
N ASN A 122 -14.86 -3.96 -14.53
CA ASN A 122 -15.59 -5.01 -13.83
C ASN A 122 -15.46 -6.35 -14.56
N LEU A 123 -14.20 -6.65 -14.97
CA LEU A 123 -13.89 -7.86 -15.72
C LEU A 123 -14.29 -9.03 -14.86
N PRO A 124 -15.19 -9.89 -15.31
CA PRO A 124 -15.50 -11.09 -14.58
C PRO A 124 -14.21 -11.90 -14.41
N PRO A 125 -14.03 -12.63 -13.30
CA PRO A 125 -12.84 -13.47 -13.07
C PRO A 125 -12.49 -14.41 -14.22
N GLU A 126 -13.47 -14.65 -15.09
CA GLU A 126 -13.42 -15.58 -16.22
C GLU A 126 -13.04 -14.92 -17.56
N VAL A 127 -12.47 -13.72 -17.56
CA VAL A 127 -12.04 -13.03 -18.80
C VAL A 127 -11.08 -13.85 -19.64
N PHE A 128 -10.24 -14.62 -18.97
CA PHE A 128 -9.32 -15.53 -19.64
C PHE A 128 -9.97 -16.89 -19.79
N CYS A 129 -10.54 -17.14 -20.94
CA CYS A 129 -11.14 -18.43 -21.27
C CYS A 129 -10.61 -18.98 -22.61
N ILE A 130 -10.59 -20.29 -22.72
CA ILE A 130 -10.31 -21.00 -23.97
C ILE A 130 -11.57 -21.73 -24.36
N GLU A 131 -11.98 -21.55 -25.63
CA GLU A 131 -13.21 -22.17 -26.16
C GLU A 131 -14.46 -21.90 -25.30
N GLY A 132 -14.54 -20.70 -24.69
CA GLY A 132 -15.67 -20.30 -23.85
C GLY A 132 -15.68 -20.92 -22.45
N LYS A 133 -14.63 -21.64 -22.05
CA LYS A 133 -14.48 -22.21 -20.71
C LYS A 133 -13.42 -21.43 -19.91
N PRO A 134 -13.77 -20.82 -18.78
CA PRO A 134 -12.82 -20.16 -17.91
C PRO A 134 -11.88 -21.20 -17.29
N ASN A 135 -10.56 -20.95 -17.36
CA ASN A 135 -9.55 -21.88 -16.90
C ASN A 135 -8.64 -21.30 -15.82
N ILE A 136 -8.64 -19.99 -15.66
CA ILE A 136 -7.92 -19.30 -14.60
C ILE A 136 -8.86 -18.33 -13.87
N PHE A 137 -8.55 -18.09 -12.61
CA PHE A 137 -9.18 -17.05 -11.80
C PHE A 137 -8.22 -15.86 -11.71
N PHE A 138 -8.46 -14.83 -12.50
CA PHE A 138 -7.59 -13.64 -12.59
C PHE A 138 -7.76 -12.76 -11.37
N ARG A 139 -6.67 -12.51 -10.62
CA ARG A 139 -6.63 -11.70 -9.41
C ARG A 139 -5.58 -10.58 -9.51
N PRO A 140 -5.97 -9.42 -10.01
CA PRO A 140 -5.06 -8.29 -10.07
C PRO A 140 -4.86 -7.67 -8.68
N PHE A 141 -3.63 -7.23 -8.37
CA PHE A 141 -3.33 -6.50 -7.15
C PHE A 141 -2.28 -5.41 -7.39
N ASN A 142 -2.29 -4.39 -6.53
CA ASN A 142 -1.28 -3.35 -6.50
C ASN A 142 -0.67 -3.29 -5.10
N LEU A 143 0.65 -3.46 -5.01
CA LEU A 143 1.38 -3.49 -3.73
C LEU A 143 1.22 -2.20 -2.93
N HIS A 144 1.27 -1.05 -3.60
CA HIS A 144 1.20 0.24 -2.93
C HIS A 144 -0.20 0.54 -2.40
N GLU A 145 -1.23 0.11 -3.13
CA GLU A 145 -2.62 0.25 -2.69
C GLU A 145 -2.92 -0.71 -1.52
N ASN A 146 -2.42 -1.95 -1.58
CA ASN A 146 -2.52 -2.89 -0.47
C ASN A 146 -1.82 -2.37 0.79
N LEU A 147 -0.61 -1.79 0.64
CA LEU A 147 0.08 -1.11 1.74
C LEU A 147 -0.80 -0.01 2.36
N ALA A 148 -1.32 0.87 1.53
CA ALA A 148 -2.16 1.95 2.02
C ALA A 148 -3.37 1.43 2.81
N ARG A 149 -4.07 0.42 2.31
CA ARG A 149 -5.22 -0.21 2.99
C ARG A 149 -4.82 -0.87 4.31
N GLN A 150 -3.72 -1.60 4.33
CA GLN A 150 -3.25 -2.27 5.55
C GLN A 150 -2.86 -1.27 6.64
N LEU A 151 -2.32 -0.10 6.28
CA LEU A 151 -2.01 0.94 7.24
C LEU A 151 -3.21 1.34 8.11
N TRP A 152 -4.40 1.41 7.54
CA TRP A 152 -5.60 1.73 8.30
C TRP A 152 -6.13 0.52 9.08
N SER A 153 -6.11 -0.69 8.49
CA SER A 153 -6.66 -1.89 9.13
C SER A 153 -5.80 -2.42 10.27
N LEU A 154 -4.47 -2.42 10.10
CA LEU A 154 -3.54 -2.92 11.12
C LEU A 154 -3.39 -1.97 12.30
N TYR A 155 -3.48 -0.66 12.06
CA TYR A 155 -3.37 0.32 13.13
C TYR A 155 -4.64 0.45 13.96
N GLY A 156 -5.81 0.17 13.38
CA GLY A 156 -7.07 0.12 14.12
C GLY A 156 -7.20 -1.10 15.04
N ALA A 157 -6.41 -2.15 14.82
CA ALA A 157 -6.44 -3.37 15.61
C ALA A 157 -5.58 -3.31 16.90
N ASP A 158 -4.62 -2.38 17.00
CA ASP A 158 -3.77 -2.18 18.19
C ASP A 158 -4.57 -1.45 19.29
N CYS A 159 -5.51 -2.15 19.88
CA CYS A 159 -6.52 -1.63 20.82
C CYS A 159 -5.98 -1.07 22.14
N GLU A 160 -4.69 -1.17 22.43
CA GLU A 160 -4.09 -0.63 23.67
C GLU A 160 -3.79 0.87 23.61
N ARG A 161 -3.82 1.47 22.44
CA ARG A 161 -3.59 2.90 22.27
C ARG A 161 -4.92 3.64 22.21
N ARG A 162 -5.17 4.43 23.22
CA ARG A 162 -6.37 5.25 23.41
C ARG A 162 -6.69 6.22 22.26
N TYR A 163 -5.80 6.32 21.26
CA TYR A 163 -5.84 7.34 20.24
C TYR A 163 -4.97 7.00 19.02
N ASP A 164 -5.61 6.63 17.93
CA ASP A 164 -4.94 6.45 16.64
C ASP A 164 -5.44 7.52 15.64
N PRO A 165 -4.57 8.43 15.15
CA PRO A 165 -4.99 9.46 14.20
C PRO A 165 -5.51 8.91 12.87
N LEU A 166 -5.19 7.66 12.53
CA LEU A 166 -5.69 7.00 11.33
C LEU A 166 -7.06 6.31 11.58
N ASP A 167 -7.40 6.02 12.83
CA ASP A 167 -8.69 5.47 13.23
C ASP A 167 -9.39 6.45 14.19
N TYR A 168 -9.51 7.72 13.79
CA TYR A 168 -10.14 8.74 14.60
C TYR A 168 -11.62 8.46 14.77
N ARG A 169 -12.05 8.44 16.04
CA ARG A 169 -13.47 8.39 16.42
C ARG A 169 -13.78 9.61 17.24
N PRO A 170 -14.84 10.37 16.90
CA PRO A 170 -15.24 11.51 17.72
C PRO A 170 -15.53 11.05 19.16
N ILE A 171 -14.94 11.76 20.13
CA ILE A 171 -14.95 11.36 21.55
C ILE A 171 -16.36 11.41 22.13
N SER A 172 -17.22 12.29 21.61
CA SER A 172 -18.60 12.40 22.07
C SER A 172 -19.56 12.57 20.89
N ILE A 173 -20.40 11.58 20.70
CA ILE A 173 -21.56 11.63 19.84
C ILE A 173 -22.77 11.77 20.75
N THR A 174 -23.48 12.89 20.69
CA THR A 174 -24.67 13.13 21.50
C THR A 174 -25.91 13.15 20.64
N GLN A 175 -26.98 12.49 21.14
CA GLN A 175 -28.30 12.63 20.51
C GLN A 175 -28.90 13.97 20.90
N GLN A 176 -29.31 14.76 19.92
CA GLN A 176 -29.97 16.03 20.12
C GLN A 176 -31.46 15.83 20.48
N PRO A 177 -32.15 16.84 21.06
CA PRO A 177 -33.56 16.74 21.38
C PRO A 177 -34.47 16.44 20.17
N ASP A 178 -34.04 16.77 18.97
CA ASP A 178 -34.75 16.50 17.72
C ASP A 178 -34.51 15.07 17.17
N GLY A 179 -33.78 14.26 17.92
CA GLY A 179 -33.42 12.87 17.53
C GLY A 179 -32.22 12.77 16.62
N SER A 180 -31.62 13.86 16.15
CA SER A 180 -30.38 13.84 15.36
C SER A 180 -29.17 13.55 16.25
N TRP A 181 -28.08 13.07 15.62
CA TRP A 181 -26.80 12.82 16.29
C TRP A 181 -25.82 13.94 15.95
N SER A 182 -25.14 14.46 16.94
CA SER A 182 -24.12 15.51 16.78
C SER A 182 -22.81 15.07 17.40
N ALA A 183 -21.71 15.25 16.68
CA ALA A 183 -20.36 15.12 17.20
C ALA A 183 -19.90 16.49 17.74
N THR A 184 -19.52 16.54 19.01
CA THR A 184 -19.14 17.81 19.68
C THR A 184 -17.62 18.03 19.74
N SER A 185 -16.81 17.18 19.13
CA SER A 185 -15.36 17.33 19.10
C SER A 185 -14.94 18.39 18.09
N GLN A 186 -14.01 19.27 18.50
CA GLN A 186 -13.33 20.22 17.60
C GLN A 186 -12.04 19.63 17.00
N ASP A 187 -11.73 18.39 17.31
CA ASP A 187 -10.52 17.75 16.85
C ASP A 187 -10.65 17.37 15.36
N TYR A 188 -9.56 17.47 14.63
CA TYR A 188 -9.49 17.10 13.22
C TYR A 188 -8.24 16.29 12.92
N VAL A 189 -8.37 15.36 12.01
CA VAL A 189 -7.23 14.57 11.50
C VAL A 189 -6.45 15.40 10.49
N HIS A 190 -5.12 15.41 10.62
CA HIS A 190 -4.22 16.01 9.67
C HIS A 190 -3.15 15.00 9.23
N LEU A 191 -3.23 14.54 8.00
CA LEU A 191 -2.27 13.65 7.40
C LEU A 191 -1.31 14.44 6.51
N VAL A 192 -0.01 14.45 6.86
CA VAL A 192 1.05 15.04 6.04
C VAL A 192 1.78 13.90 5.30
N ILE A 193 1.76 13.91 3.99
CA ILE A 193 2.43 12.91 3.14
C ILE A 193 3.66 13.57 2.50
N VAL A 194 4.85 13.07 2.81
CA VAL A 194 6.13 13.54 2.27
C VAL A 194 6.61 12.60 1.18
N GLY A 195 6.69 13.09 -0.04
CA GLY A 195 6.96 12.31 -1.24
C GLY A 195 5.68 11.88 -1.96
N PHE A 196 5.32 12.57 -3.03
CA PHE A 196 4.12 12.29 -3.82
C PHE A 196 4.38 11.29 -4.96
N ASN A 197 5.14 10.25 -4.64
CA ASN A 197 5.42 9.09 -5.50
C ASN A 197 4.26 8.07 -5.47
N ARG A 198 4.48 6.85 -5.95
CA ARG A 198 3.45 5.79 -6.00
C ARG A 198 2.86 5.48 -4.63
N VAL A 199 3.70 5.39 -3.59
CA VAL A 199 3.25 5.12 -2.20
C VAL A 199 2.44 6.30 -1.67
N GLY A 200 2.94 7.52 -1.80
CA GLY A 200 2.24 8.72 -1.36
C GLY A 200 0.89 8.92 -2.05
N ARG A 201 0.83 8.62 -3.36
CA ARG A 201 -0.44 8.66 -4.12
C ARG A 201 -1.44 7.61 -3.66
N SER A 202 -0.97 6.37 -3.42
CA SER A 202 -1.84 5.30 -2.90
C SER A 202 -2.37 5.65 -1.52
N LEU A 203 -1.52 6.24 -0.67
CA LEU A 203 -1.92 6.70 0.66
C LEU A 203 -2.94 7.84 0.60
N LEU A 204 -2.76 8.82 -0.32
CA LEU A 204 -3.75 9.84 -0.58
C LEU A 204 -5.09 9.25 -1.03
N LEU A 205 -5.07 8.35 -2.03
CA LEU A 205 -6.30 7.74 -2.56
C LEU A 205 -7.05 6.96 -1.49
N GLU A 206 -6.35 6.24 -0.64
CA GLU A 206 -6.99 5.51 0.45
C GLU A 206 -7.51 6.47 1.54
N ALA A 207 -6.76 7.53 1.88
CA ALA A 207 -7.24 8.56 2.79
C ALA A 207 -8.53 9.23 2.29
N LEU A 208 -8.61 9.53 0.98
CA LEU A 208 -9.81 10.09 0.35
C LEU A 208 -11.01 9.13 0.33
N ARG A 209 -10.78 7.83 0.55
CA ARG A 209 -11.86 6.82 0.64
C ARG A 209 -12.38 6.62 2.04
N ILE A 210 -11.55 6.80 3.07
CA ILE A 210 -11.89 6.36 4.43
C ILE A 210 -11.82 7.45 5.50
N CYS A 211 -11.14 8.57 5.27
CA CYS A 211 -11.00 9.63 6.29
C CYS A 211 -12.22 10.56 6.37
N HIS A 212 -13.41 9.99 6.34
CA HIS A 212 -14.69 10.68 6.50
C HIS A 212 -15.17 10.53 7.94
N TYR A 213 -15.20 11.62 8.70
CA TYR A 213 -15.49 11.56 10.12
C TYR A 213 -16.80 12.29 10.49
N ALA A 214 -17.48 11.77 11.51
CA ALA A 214 -18.82 12.19 11.90
C ALA A 214 -18.87 13.61 12.52
N ASN A 215 -17.75 14.26 12.76
CA ASN A 215 -17.66 15.64 13.24
C ASN A 215 -17.74 16.69 12.12
N TYR A 216 -17.78 16.27 10.84
CA TYR A 216 -18.11 17.17 9.73
C TYR A 216 -19.62 17.41 9.67
N ASP A 217 -20.03 18.68 9.60
CA ASP A 217 -21.44 19.09 9.44
C ASP A 217 -21.54 20.09 8.28
N ASP A 218 -22.18 19.69 7.19
CA ASP A 218 -22.38 20.50 5.98
C ASP A 218 -23.38 21.64 6.16
N ARG A 219 -24.18 21.61 7.23
CA ARG A 219 -25.14 22.66 7.60
C ARG A 219 -24.46 23.88 8.21
N LEU A 220 -23.23 23.73 8.73
CA LEU A 220 -22.45 24.81 9.27
C LEU A 220 -21.87 25.71 8.16
N PRO A 221 -21.63 27.02 8.47
CA PRO A 221 -20.82 27.88 7.59
C PRO A 221 -19.49 27.24 7.23
N ALA A 222 -18.96 27.51 6.04
CA ALA A 222 -17.79 26.84 5.51
C ALA A 222 -16.53 27.00 6.38
N ASP A 223 -16.41 28.09 7.10
CA ASP A 223 -15.33 28.42 8.05
C ASP A 223 -15.47 27.76 9.43
N GLU A 224 -16.65 27.26 9.76
CA GLU A 224 -16.93 26.54 11.01
C GLU A 224 -16.88 25.03 10.83
N ARG A 225 -16.81 24.52 9.58
CA ARG A 225 -16.76 23.09 9.27
C ARG A 225 -15.43 22.49 9.66
N ILE A 226 -15.49 21.38 10.39
CA ILE A 226 -14.31 20.62 10.76
C ILE A 226 -14.00 19.61 9.65
N ARG A 227 -12.93 19.83 8.90
CA ARG A 227 -12.52 18.97 7.79
C ARG A 227 -11.27 18.16 8.15
N THR A 228 -11.20 16.96 7.62
CA THR A 228 -9.93 16.24 7.53
C THR A 228 -8.97 17.02 6.64
N ARG A 229 -7.70 17.15 7.04
CA ARG A 229 -6.68 17.84 6.26
C ARG A 229 -5.65 16.85 5.77
N ILE A 230 -5.29 16.96 4.50
CA ILE A 230 -4.22 16.19 3.87
C ILE A 230 -3.26 17.18 3.21
N THR A 231 -2.02 17.24 3.69
CA THR A 231 -0.98 18.08 3.10
C THR A 231 0.06 17.18 2.41
N LEU A 232 0.23 17.37 1.12
CA LEU A 232 1.20 16.67 0.29
C LEU A 232 2.43 17.56 0.10
N VAL A 233 3.62 17.03 0.42
CA VAL A 233 4.88 17.78 0.33
C VAL A 233 5.83 17.06 -0.60
N ASP A 234 6.19 17.69 -1.71
CA ASP A 234 7.16 17.15 -2.67
C ASP A 234 7.89 18.28 -3.40
N ARG A 235 9.17 18.07 -3.70
CA ARG A 235 10.01 19.02 -4.46
C ARG A 235 9.60 19.12 -5.92
N GLU A 236 8.95 18.10 -6.47
CA GLU A 236 8.46 18.03 -7.85
C GLU A 236 6.93 18.09 -7.92
N MET A 237 6.30 18.72 -6.94
CA MET A 237 4.84 18.69 -6.74
C MET A 237 4.05 19.10 -7.98
N GLU A 238 4.44 20.13 -8.71
CA GLU A 238 3.64 20.65 -9.84
C GLU A 238 3.44 19.58 -10.92
N ALA A 239 4.52 18.95 -11.40
CA ALA A 239 4.43 17.90 -12.41
C ALA A 239 3.67 16.67 -11.92
N GLN A 240 3.84 16.32 -10.65
CA GLN A 240 3.18 15.17 -10.01
C GLN A 240 1.68 15.40 -9.83
N LYS A 241 1.30 16.60 -9.41
CA LYS A 241 -0.08 17.05 -9.23
C LYS A 241 -0.86 17.06 -10.55
N ASP A 242 -0.28 17.65 -11.60
CA ASP A 242 -0.91 17.71 -12.90
C ASP A 242 -1.18 16.32 -13.47
N TYR A 243 -0.20 15.42 -13.33
CA TYR A 243 -0.35 14.03 -13.74
C TYR A 243 -1.43 13.32 -12.91
N PHE A 244 -1.47 13.51 -11.59
CA PHE A 244 -2.48 12.93 -10.72
C PHE A 244 -3.90 13.45 -11.05
N LYS A 245 -4.06 14.76 -11.22
CA LYS A 245 -5.35 15.36 -11.57
C LYS A 245 -5.85 14.93 -12.94
N ALA A 246 -4.96 14.71 -13.91
CA ALA A 246 -5.34 14.16 -15.20
C ALA A 246 -5.89 12.72 -15.10
N GLN A 247 -5.39 11.93 -14.16
CA GLN A 247 -5.86 10.56 -13.91
C GLN A 247 -7.16 10.51 -13.08
N PHE A 248 -7.33 11.45 -12.16
CA PHE A 248 -8.44 11.50 -11.21
C PHE A 248 -9.13 12.89 -11.21
N PRO A 249 -9.71 13.32 -12.34
CA PRO A 249 -10.17 14.71 -12.52
C PRO A 249 -11.30 15.12 -11.56
N TYR A 250 -12.05 14.17 -11.02
CA TYR A 250 -13.23 14.45 -10.19
C TYR A 250 -13.03 14.15 -8.71
N ILE A 251 -11.88 13.59 -8.32
CA ILE A 251 -11.73 13.03 -6.96
C ILE A 251 -11.83 14.11 -5.87
N GLU A 252 -11.28 15.29 -6.09
CA GLU A 252 -11.31 16.39 -5.10
C GLU A 252 -12.61 17.20 -5.14
N SER A 253 -13.26 17.29 -6.30
CA SER A 253 -14.47 18.09 -6.47
C SER A 253 -15.74 17.43 -5.93
N GLN A 254 -15.67 16.17 -5.53
CA GLN A 254 -16.79 15.40 -5.00
C GLN A 254 -16.70 15.16 -3.48
N ILE A 255 -15.64 15.68 -2.85
CA ILE A 255 -15.34 15.44 -1.43
C ILE A 255 -15.28 16.79 -0.71
N ASP A 256 -16.30 17.10 0.10
CA ASP A 256 -16.42 18.39 0.81
C ASP A 256 -15.82 18.36 2.22
N ASP A 257 -15.71 17.21 2.83
CA ASP A 257 -15.26 16.99 4.21
C ASP A 257 -13.75 16.75 4.35
N ILE A 258 -13.04 16.67 3.21
CA ILE A 258 -11.57 16.53 3.16
C ILE A 258 -10.96 17.70 2.39
N GLU A 259 -9.97 18.35 2.99
CA GLU A 259 -9.17 19.41 2.36
C GLU A 259 -7.80 18.87 1.96
N VAL A 260 -7.45 18.98 0.67
CA VAL A 260 -6.16 18.52 0.13
C VAL A 260 -5.32 19.73 -0.28
N GLU A 261 -4.13 19.86 0.33
CA GLU A 261 -3.15 20.90 0.02
C GLU A 261 -1.93 20.29 -0.67
N TYR A 262 -1.53 20.86 -1.81
CA TYR A 262 -0.34 20.46 -2.56
C TYR A 262 0.78 21.49 -2.33
N CYS A 263 1.83 21.11 -1.63
CA CYS A 263 2.97 21.94 -1.29
C CYS A 263 4.19 21.58 -2.14
N HIS A 264 4.58 22.49 -3.03
CA HIS A 264 5.85 22.44 -3.73
C HIS A 264 6.95 22.95 -2.78
N ASP A 265 7.42 22.09 -1.89
CA ASP A 265 8.40 22.45 -0.84
C ASP A 265 9.20 21.21 -0.42
N ASP A 266 10.20 21.45 0.41
CA ASP A 266 11.01 20.44 1.09
C ASP A 266 10.58 20.35 2.55
N ILE A 267 10.38 19.12 3.04
CA ILE A 267 10.08 18.89 4.46
C ILE A 267 11.16 19.47 5.40
N CYS A 268 12.39 19.62 4.93
CA CYS A 268 13.50 20.21 5.64
C CYS A 268 13.52 21.74 5.58
N SER A 269 12.68 22.38 4.76
CA SER A 269 12.63 23.85 4.67
C SER A 269 12.21 24.47 6.00
N THR A 270 12.72 25.69 6.27
CA THR A 270 12.35 26.43 7.48
C THR A 270 10.84 26.66 7.54
N ALA A 271 10.21 26.95 6.40
CA ALA A 271 8.78 27.20 6.32
C ALA A 271 7.98 25.94 6.69
N MET A 272 8.31 24.80 6.11
CA MET A 272 7.61 23.54 6.40
C MET A 272 7.85 23.07 7.83
N ARG A 273 9.07 23.19 8.33
CA ARG A 273 9.40 22.85 9.73
C ARG A 273 8.60 23.70 10.72
N THR A 274 8.44 25.01 10.45
CA THR A 274 7.61 25.89 11.28
C THR A 274 6.13 25.48 11.24
N ARG A 275 5.62 25.10 10.07
CA ARG A 275 4.24 24.59 9.93
C ARG A 275 4.04 23.29 10.73
N LEU A 276 4.98 22.35 10.65
CA LEU A 276 4.92 21.10 11.42
C LEU A 276 4.93 21.36 12.94
N GLN A 277 5.73 22.32 13.43
CA GLN A 277 5.73 22.73 14.84
C GLN A 277 4.36 23.26 15.26
N GLN A 278 3.78 24.17 14.47
CA GLN A 278 2.47 24.74 14.75
C GLN A 278 1.35 23.67 14.76
N TRP A 279 1.38 22.75 13.80
CA TRP A 279 0.39 21.67 13.75
C TRP A 279 0.54 20.69 14.92
N ALA A 280 1.77 20.33 15.29
CA ALA A 280 2.03 19.45 16.43
C ALA A 280 1.63 20.08 17.77
N GLN A 281 1.79 21.39 17.93
CA GLN A 281 1.42 22.13 19.14
C GLN A 281 -0.10 22.39 19.26
N ASN A 282 -0.84 22.25 18.16
CA ASN A 282 -2.28 22.47 18.17
C ASN A 282 -2.99 21.28 18.81
N LYS A 283 -3.56 21.48 20.00
CA LYS A 283 -4.25 20.43 20.78
C LYS A 283 -5.43 19.77 20.06
N HIS A 284 -5.98 20.43 19.04
CA HIS A 284 -7.11 19.92 18.24
C HIS A 284 -6.64 19.22 16.96
N CYS A 285 -5.35 19.28 16.65
CA CYS A 285 -4.78 18.64 15.46
C CYS A 285 -4.25 17.25 15.77
N MET A 286 -4.87 16.25 15.19
CA MET A 286 -4.41 14.87 15.23
C MET A 286 -3.45 14.61 14.08
N LEU A 287 -2.18 15.00 14.30
CA LEU A 287 -1.15 15.00 13.27
C LEU A 287 -0.55 13.62 13.05
N THR A 288 -0.54 13.16 11.79
CA THR A 288 0.24 12.02 11.30
C THR A 288 1.15 12.50 10.18
N VAL A 289 2.44 12.15 10.24
CA VAL A 289 3.43 12.46 9.20
C VAL A 289 3.88 11.15 8.57
N ALA A 290 3.57 10.94 7.30
CA ALA A 290 3.95 9.76 6.51
C ALA A 290 5.10 10.11 5.57
N ILE A 291 6.29 9.55 5.81
CA ILE A 291 7.47 9.73 4.98
C ILE A 291 7.47 8.61 3.92
N CYS A 292 7.13 8.99 2.69
CA CYS A 292 6.99 8.08 1.54
C CYS A 292 8.13 8.22 0.52
N VAL A 293 9.24 8.84 0.88
CA VAL A 293 10.39 9.05 -0.02
C VAL A 293 10.92 7.71 -0.52
N HIS A 294 11.41 7.68 -1.78
CA HIS A 294 11.81 6.42 -2.42
C HIS A 294 13.11 5.85 -1.81
N ASP A 295 14.06 6.71 -1.49
CA ASP A 295 15.33 6.32 -0.86
C ASP A 295 15.09 5.94 0.62
N PRO A 296 15.38 4.68 1.01
CA PRO A 296 15.14 4.20 2.37
C PRO A 296 15.94 4.92 3.44
N ASP A 297 17.22 5.24 3.17
CA ASP A 297 18.10 5.91 4.14
C ASP A 297 17.67 7.35 4.33
N LEU A 298 17.31 8.03 3.25
CA LEU A 298 16.75 9.38 3.31
C LEU A 298 15.40 9.37 4.03
N SER A 299 14.55 8.40 3.76
CA SER A 299 13.24 8.25 4.42
C SER A 299 13.41 8.12 5.94
N LEU A 300 14.31 7.26 6.39
CA LEU A 300 14.61 7.09 7.81
C LEU A 300 15.19 8.37 8.41
N SER A 301 16.18 8.98 7.74
CA SER A 301 16.80 10.22 8.18
C SER A 301 15.78 11.35 8.34
N LEU A 302 14.88 11.53 7.38
CA LEU A 302 13.83 12.54 7.45
C LEU A 302 12.85 12.28 8.60
N GLY A 303 12.39 11.02 8.75
CA GLY A 303 11.43 10.64 9.78
C GLY A 303 11.97 10.75 11.21
N LEU A 304 13.28 10.61 11.42
CA LEU A 304 13.94 10.76 12.73
C LEU A 304 14.39 12.19 13.04
N ASN A 305 14.44 13.08 12.04
CA ASN A 305 14.88 14.46 12.17
C ASN A 305 13.78 15.52 11.97
N LEU A 306 12.52 15.15 12.16
CA LEU A 306 11.41 16.12 12.20
C LEU A 306 11.58 17.10 13.39
N PRO A 307 10.85 18.22 13.42
CA PRO A 307 10.84 19.12 14.56
C PRO A 307 10.57 18.39 15.87
N HIS A 308 11.21 18.80 16.95
CA HIS A 308 11.12 18.16 18.28
C HIS A 308 9.69 18.05 18.77
N GLU A 309 8.86 19.03 18.46
CA GLU A 309 7.45 19.11 18.84
C GLU A 309 6.62 17.94 18.31
N VAL A 310 6.96 17.43 17.11
CA VAL A 310 6.27 16.25 16.54
C VAL A 310 6.38 15.04 17.49
N TYR A 311 7.54 14.83 18.06
CA TYR A 311 7.77 13.72 19.01
C TYR A 311 7.27 14.04 20.42
N GLN A 312 7.45 15.29 20.86
CA GLN A 312 7.04 15.76 22.19
C GLN A 312 5.52 15.67 22.38
N TYR A 313 4.75 16.06 21.35
CA TYR A 313 3.30 15.99 21.38
C TYR A 313 2.75 14.65 20.85
N GLN A 314 3.61 13.64 20.75
CA GLN A 314 3.24 12.27 20.46
C GLN A 314 2.51 12.11 19.11
N CYS A 315 2.87 12.95 18.13
CA CYS A 315 2.36 12.81 16.77
C CYS A 315 2.88 11.52 16.14
N ARG A 316 2.04 10.86 15.37
CA ARG A 316 2.44 9.63 14.68
C ARG A 316 3.35 9.95 13.50
N VAL A 317 4.43 9.20 13.37
CA VAL A 317 5.34 9.26 12.22
C VAL A 317 5.42 7.88 11.59
N LEU A 318 5.10 7.78 10.31
CA LEU A 318 5.17 6.57 9.51
C LEU A 318 6.35 6.72 8.54
N ILE A 319 7.29 5.78 8.56
CA ILE A 319 8.49 5.82 7.71
C ILE A 319 8.46 4.62 6.78
N ARG A 320 8.43 4.88 5.47
CA ARG A 320 8.54 3.83 4.46
C ARG A 320 9.96 3.27 4.44
N GLN A 321 10.08 1.94 4.45
CA GLN A 321 11.30 1.19 4.22
C GLN A 321 11.07 0.09 3.18
N GLU A 322 12.12 -0.29 2.44
CA GLU A 322 12.05 -1.41 1.50
C GLU A 322 12.42 -2.73 2.17
N PHE A 323 13.27 -2.66 3.17
CA PHE A 323 13.77 -3.83 3.88
C PHE A 323 13.56 -3.69 5.39
N ASN A 324 13.35 -4.83 6.04
CA ASN A 324 13.35 -4.88 7.50
C ASN A 324 14.82 -4.83 7.95
N ASN A 325 15.31 -3.64 8.27
CA ASN A 325 16.66 -3.45 8.78
C ASN A 325 16.64 -3.55 10.31
N ASP A 326 17.76 -4.00 10.91
CA ASP A 326 17.96 -3.98 12.36
C ASP A 326 17.78 -2.58 12.95
N LEU A 327 17.94 -1.51 12.14
CA LEU A 327 17.63 -0.13 12.49
C LEU A 327 16.14 0.10 12.78
N SER A 328 15.22 -0.63 12.15
CA SER A 328 13.80 -0.52 12.45
C SER A 328 13.49 -1.00 13.87
N SER A 329 14.16 -2.05 14.33
CA SER A 329 14.02 -2.56 15.69
C SER A 329 14.63 -1.64 16.75
N MET A 330 15.62 -0.81 16.37
CA MET A 330 16.21 0.20 17.26
C MET A 330 15.31 1.44 17.44
N VAL A 331 14.46 1.72 16.46
CA VAL A 331 13.49 2.84 16.51
C VAL A 331 12.22 2.45 17.27
N ASP A 332 11.89 1.18 17.30
CA ASP A 332 10.69 0.62 17.97
C ASP A 332 10.85 0.56 19.51
N ASP A 333 11.48 1.59 20.11
CA ASP A 333 11.59 1.71 21.56
C ASP A 333 10.27 2.23 22.15
N GLU A 334 9.49 1.34 22.74
CA GLU A 334 8.17 1.64 23.33
C GLU A 334 8.19 2.74 24.43
N LYS A 335 9.35 3.12 24.93
CA LYS A 335 9.51 4.06 26.06
C LYS A 335 10.28 5.33 25.71
N GLY A 336 10.90 5.41 24.54
CA GLY A 336 11.77 6.49 24.13
C GLY A 336 11.10 7.65 23.41
N ARG A 337 11.94 8.58 22.91
CA ARG A 337 11.54 9.74 22.12
C ARG A 337 10.73 9.35 20.89
N TYR A 338 10.99 8.18 20.29
CA TYR A 338 10.42 7.71 19.04
C TYR A 338 9.26 6.72 19.21
N ARG A 339 8.63 6.69 20.38
CA ARG A 339 7.51 5.78 20.72
C ARG A 339 6.38 5.74 19.68
N TYR A 340 6.14 6.86 18.99
CA TYR A 340 5.09 6.99 17.97
C TYR A 340 5.63 7.00 16.54
N VAL A 341 6.92 6.65 16.38
CA VAL A 341 7.53 6.44 15.06
C VAL A 341 7.40 4.98 14.70
N LYS A 342 6.80 4.68 13.55
CA LYS A 342 6.72 3.34 13.02
C LYS A 342 7.39 3.24 11.66
N VAL A 343 8.26 2.25 11.54
CA VAL A 343 8.92 1.91 10.30
C VAL A 343 8.09 0.86 9.57
N LEU A 344 7.64 1.20 8.36
CA LEU A 344 6.77 0.40 7.54
C LEU A 344 7.58 -0.27 6.45
N SER A 345 7.81 -1.56 6.58
CA SER A 345 8.43 -2.34 5.51
C SER A 345 7.39 -2.72 4.46
N LEU A 346 7.65 -2.40 3.18
CA LEU A 346 6.85 -2.87 2.04
C LEU A 346 6.82 -4.41 1.93
N ILE A 347 7.65 -5.04 2.68
CA ILE A 347 7.93 -6.47 2.70
C ILE A 347 6.81 -7.28 3.37
N HIS A 348 6.17 -6.74 4.41
CA HIS A 348 5.07 -7.42 5.11
C HIS A 348 3.70 -7.31 4.41
N ILE A 349 3.67 -6.82 3.15
CA ILE A 349 2.46 -6.37 2.48
C ILE A 349 2.18 -7.17 1.20
N SER A 350 2.95 -8.20 0.92
CA SER A 350 2.85 -8.95 -0.32
C SER A 350 1.62 -9.87 -0.43
N GLU A 351 0.81 -10.00 0.62
CA GLU A 351 -0.42 -10.79 0.53
C GLU A 351 -1.56 -10.06 -0.20
N PRO A 352 -2.06 -10.62 -1.30
CA PRO A 352 -3.46 -10.44 -1.65
C PRO A 352 -4.27 -11.19 -0.58
N THR A 353 -4.68 -10.47 0.47
CA THR A 353 -5.43 -11.03 1.59
C THR A 353 -6.58 -11.89 1.08
N ARG A 354 -6.55 -13.21 1.36
CA ARG A 354 -7.70 -14.12 1.26
C ARG A 354 -8.89 -13.66 2.12
N GLN A 355 -8.69 -12.68 3.00
CA GLN A 355 -9.73 -12.07 3.84
C GLN A 355 -10.80 -11.30 3.07
N ALA A 356 -10.61 -11.01 1.78
CA ALA A 356 -11.66 -10.41 0.94
C ALA A 356 -12.72 -11.40 0.47
N GLU A 357 -12.66 -12.67 0.87
CA GLU A 357 -13.65 -13.71 0.50
C GLU A 357 -14.80 -13.84 1.50
N ILE A 358 -14.83 -13.07 2.59
CA ILE A 358 -15.93 -13.09 3.57
C ILE A 358 -16.65 -11.75 3.55
N SER A 359 -17.37 -11.47 2.47
CA SER A 359 -18.49 -10.52 2.47
C SER A 359 -19.36 -10.72 1.23
#